data_da2a617269280116f051c732ce5d13af
#
_entry.id   da2a617269280116f051c732ce5d13af
#
_cell.length_a   1.000
_cell.length_b   1.000
_cell.length_c   1.000
_cell.angle_alpha   90.00
_cell.angle_beta   90.00
_cell.angle_gamma   90.00
#
_symmetry.space_group_name_H-M   'P 1'
#
loop_
_entity.id
_entity.type
_entity.pdbx_description
1 polymer ?
#
loop_
_entity_poly.entity_id
_entity_poly.type
_entity_poly.pdbx_seq_one_letter_code
_entity_poly.pdbx_strand_id
1 'polypeptide(L)'
;MEKIYTIPVNEAFTKSAEDKSCGCAMCSLERMLEANELDIILGAAMMEPDIRIRTNLTGFCSRHYDKMFEMKNRLGLALMLESHLDEWREKLKPTGLRALTTPPDKRAAMIGGLSSTCYVCERAAFHFEKMNETAVILWDTEKQFREKFAAQPYICLEHYKKLVEYAKKRLSKKRFAEFGAAIDELTFNYYDKLREDVKWFIKKFDYRYDEEPWGDAKDAVERAIKFLSKS
;
A
#
# COMPACT_ATOMS: atom_id res chain seq x y z
N MET A 1 11.65 -3.42 -18.74
CA MET A 1 10.29 -3.38 -18.18
C MET A 1 9.73 -4.79 -18.16
N GLU A 2 9.34 -5.30 -17.01
CA GLU A 2 8.71 -6.60 -16.92
C GLU A 2 7.24 -6.47 -17.34
N LYS A 3 6.87 -7.13 -18.43
CA LYS A 3 5.51 -7.03 -19.03
C LYS A 3 4.37 -7.37 -18.04
N ILE A 4 4.65 -8.19 -17.04
CA ILE A 4 3.68 -8.63 -16.02
C ILE A 4 3.06 -7.46 -15.24
N TYR A 5 3.77 -6.34 -15.07
CA TYR A 5 3.25 -5.18 -14.33
C TYR A 5 2.53 -4.16 -15.24
N THR A 6 2.70 -4.26 -16.56
CA THR A 6 2.11 -3.32 -17.51
C THR A 6 0.58 -3.37 -17.51
N ILE A 7 0.01 -4.58 -17.47
CA ILE A 7 -1.45 -4.77 -17.50
C ILE A 7 -2.10 -4.18 -16.25
N PRO A 8 -1.75 -4.61 -15.02
CA PRO A 8 -2.42 -4.09 -13.82
C PRO A 8 -2.23 -2.59 -13.64
N VAL A 9 -1.07 -2.02 -14.01
CA VAL A 9 -0.87 -0.57 -13.96
C VAL A 9 -1.78 0.15 -14.94
N ASN A 10 -1.87 -0.30 -16.21
CA ASN A 10 -2.78 0.29 -17.19
C ASN A 10 -4.25 0.21 -16.76
N GLU A 11 -4.68 -0.94 -16.23
CA GLU A 11 -6.05 -1.16 -15.75
C GLU A 11 -6.41 -0.22 -14.59
N ALA A 12 -5.53 -0.11 -13.59
CA ALA A 12 -5.75 0.76 -12.44
C ALA A 12 -5.87 2.23 -12.85
N PHE A 13 -4.99 2.70 -13.75
CA PHE A 13 -5.04 4.07 -14.27
C PHE A 13 -6.26 4.31 -15.18
N THR A 14 -6.68 3.33 -15.97
CA THR A 14 -7.90 3.42 -16.77
C THR A 14 -9.12 3.52 -15.86
N LYS A 15 -9.26 2.60 -14.91
CA LYS A 15 -10.39 2.57 -13.97
C LYS A 15 -10.53 3.86 -13.17
N SER A 16 -9.41 4.38 -12.65
CA SER A 16 -9.42 5.62 -11.86
C SER A 16 -9.70 6.88 -12.73
N ALA A 17 -9.33 6.87 -14.00
CA ALA A 17 -9.67 7.94 -14.94
C ALA A 17 -11.16 7.95 -15.29
N GLU A 18 -11.76 6.77 -15.46
CA GLU A 18 -13.19 6.58 -15.81
C GLU A 18 -14.09 6.78 -14.58
N ASP A 19 -13.70 6.26 -13.42
CA ASP A 19 -14.43 6.37 -12.15
C ASP A 19 -13.58 7.08 -11.08
N LYS A 20 -13.80 8.38 -10.93
CA LYS A 20 -13.07 9.22 -9.98
C LYS A 20 -13.26 8.82 -8.51
N SER A 21 -14.29 8.04 -8.19
CA SER A 21 -14.53 7.52 -6.83
C SER A 21 -13.46 6.50 -6.42
N CYS A 22 -12.75 5.88 -7.37
CA CYS A 22 -11.61 4.99 -7.14
C CYS A 22 -10.44 5.71 -6.46
N GLY A 23 -10.33 7.04 -6.64
CA GLY A 23 -9.26 7.85 -6.08
C GLY A 23 -7.90 7.60 -6.73
N CYS A 24 -6.84 7.66 -5.98
CA CYS A 24 -5.48 7.46 -6.49
C CYS A 24 -5.28 6.04 -7.04
N ALA A 25 -4.92 5.92 -8.33
CA ALA A 25 -4.69 4.62 -8.99
C ALA A 25 -3.59 3.79 -8.30
N MET A 26 -2.56 4.44 -7.77
CA MET A 26 -1.48 3.76 -7.05
C MET A 26 -1.95 3.15 -5.72
N CYS A 27 -2.89 3.80 -5.01
CA CYS A 27 -3.53 3.21 -3.83
C CYS A 27 -4.32 1.95 -4.18
N SER A 28 -4.98 1.94 -5.34
CA SER A 28 -5.73 0.75 -5.80
C SER A 28 -4.80 -0.41 -6.12
N LEU A 29 -3.63 -0.15 -6.71
CA LEU A 29 -2.60 -1.14 -6.97
C LEU A 29 -2.01 -1.72 -5.67
N GLU A 30 -1.71 -0.87 -4.69
CA GLU A 30 -1.17 -1.31 -3.40
C GLU A 30 -2.16 -2.22 -2.67
N ARG A 31 -3.46 -1.85 -2.62
CA ARG A 31 -4.53 -2.69 -2.05
C ARG A 31 -4.72 -4.00 -2.81
N MET A 32 -4.65 -3.97 -4.12
CA MET A 32 -4.74 -5.17 -4.96
C MET A 32 -3.60 -6.16 -4.64
N LEU A 33 -2.36 -5.67 -4.56
CA LEU A 33 -1.22 -6.51 -4.21
C LEU A 33 -1.35 -7.12 -2.83
N GLU A 34 -1.77 -6.33 -1.84
CA GLU A 34 -1.99 -6.82 -0.47
C GLU A 34 -3.07 -7.91 -0.44
N ALA A 35 -4.21 -7.68 -1.11
CA ALA A 35 -5.29 -8.68 -1.19
C ALA A 35 -4.84 -9.97 -1.88
N ASN A 36 -4.13 -9.86 -3.00
CA ASN A 36 -3.62 -11.02 -3.73
C ASN A 36 -2.64 -11.85 -2.89
N GLU A 37 -1.72 -11.21 -2.15
CA GLU A 37 -0.78 -11.94 -1.28
C GLU A 37 -1.52 -12.65 -0.13
N LEU A 38 -2.56 -12.04 0.43
CA LEU A 38 -3.37 -12.67 1.47
C LEU A 38 -4.16 -13.87 0.92
N ASP A 39 -4.75 -13.75 -0.26
CA ASP A 39 -5.47 -14.85 -0.93
C ASP A 39 -4.53 -16.01 -1.24
N ILE A 40 -3.33 -15.73 -1.72
CA ILE A 40 -2.30 -16.76 -2.00
C ILE A 40 -1.91 -17.47 -0.71
N ILE A 41 -1.63 -16.75 0.36
CA ILE A 41 -1.14 -17.31 1.63
C ILE A 41 -2.21 -18.18 2.31
N LEU A 42 -3.45 -17.73 2.34
CA LEU A 42 -4.56 -18.50 2.95
C LEU A 42 -5.18 -19.52 1.99
N GLY A 43 -4.76 -19.51 0.72
CA GLY A 43 -5.17 -20.47 -0.30
C GLY A 43 -4.17 -21.64 -0.45
N ALA A 44 -3.77 -21.92 -1.68
CA ALA A 44 -2.89 -23.05 -2.01
C ALA A 44 -1.50 -22.95 -1.36
N ALA A 45 -0.98 -21.74 -1.19
CA ALA A 45 0.37 -21.52 -0.70
C ALA A 45 0.58 -21.88 0.78
N MET A 46 -0.47 -22.00 1.57
CA MET A 46 -0.36 -22.46 2.97
C MET A 46 0.20 -23.88 3.09
N MET A 47 0.15 -24.69 2.04
CA MET A 47 0.70 -26.05 2.00
C MET A 47 2.09 -26.10 1.37
N GLU A 48 2.59 -25.00 0.79
CA GLU A 48 3.90 -24.95 0.13
C GLU A 48 5.02 -24.81 1.16
N PRO A 49 5.99 -25.77 1.23
CA PRO A 49 7.05 -25.75 2.24
C PRO A 49 7.88 -24.44 2.24
N ASP A 50 8.27 -23.94 1.07
CA ASP A 50 9.09 -22.75 0.95
C ASP A 50 8.38 -21.51 1.47
N ILE A 51 7.07 -21.39 1.25
CA ILE A 51 6.26 -20.29 1.76
C ILE A 51 6.10 -20.41 3.27
N ARG A 52 5.85 -21.62 3.76
CA ARG A 52 5.76 -21.90 5.21
C ARG A 52 7.05 -21.54 5.95
N ILE A 53 8.19 -21.92 5.43
CA ILE A 53 9.50 -21.56 6.02
C ILE A 53 9.63 -20.05 6.10
N ARG A 54 9.33 -19.32 5.03
CA ARG A 54 9.46 -17.86 4.99
C ARG A 54 8.46 -17.17 5.92
N THR A 55 7.21 -17.58 5.92
CA THR A 55 6.18 -17.01 6.80
C THR A 55 6.44 -17.31 8.27
N ASN A 56 7.00 -18.48 8.61
CA ASN A 56 7.42 -18.82 9.96
C ASN A 56 8.58 -17.94 10.45
N LEU A 57 9.48 -17.54 9.55
CA LEU A 57 10.60 -16.67 9.89
C LEU A 57 10.20 -15.20 10.05
N THR A 58 9.36 -14.67 9.13
CA THR A 58 9.01 -13.25 9.09
C THR A 58 7.76 -12.90 9.87
N GLY A 59 6.82 -13.85 10.04
CA GLY A 59 5.52 -13.59 10.64
C GLY A 59 4.67 -12.60 9.86
N PHE A 60 3.70 -12.00 10.54
CA PHE A 60 2.77 -11.00 10.00
C PHE A 60 2.58 -9.88 11.02
N CYS A 61 2.39 -8.64 10.54
CA CYS A 61 2.03 -7.52 11.41
C CYS A 61 0.55 -7.64 11.87
N SER A 62 0.18 -6.90 12.92
CA SER A 62 -1.18 -6.90 13.47
C SER A 62 -2.25 -6.66 12.41
N ARG A 63 -2.04 -5.64 11.54
CA ARG A 63 -2.96 -5.32 10.44
C ARG A 63 -3.21 -6.53 9.52
N HIS A 64 -2.18 -7.31 9.20
CA HIS A 64 -2.33 -8.46 8.32
C HIS A 64 -2.93 -9.67 9.04
N TYR A 65 -2.66 -9.86 10.33
CA TYR A 65 -3.38 -10.84 11.13
C TYR A 65 -4.88 -10.54 11.18
N ASP A 66 -5.27 -9.26 11.38
CA ASP A 66 -6.67 -8.84 11.39
C ASP A 66 -7.35 -9.14 10.04
N LYS A 67 -6.71 -8.76 8.92
CA LYS A 67 -7.23 -9.06 7.58
C LYS A 67 -7.36 -10.56 7.31
N MET A 68 -6.34 -11.36 7.65
CA MET A 68 -6.41 -12.82 7.53
C MET A 68 -7.55 -13.41 8.37
N PHE A 69 -7.79 -12.84 9.55
CA PHE A 69 -8.89 -13.28 10.40
C PHE A 69 -10.26 -12.93 9.79
N GLU A 70 -10.42 -11.76 9.17
CA GLU A 70 -11.64 -11.32 8.48
C GLU A 70 -11.96 -12.16 7.24
N MET A 71 -10.97 -12.73 6.56
CA MET A 71 -11.15 -13.62 5.40
C MET A 71 -11.88 -14.94 5.70
N LYS A 72 -12.18 -15.21 6.98
CA LYS A 72 -12.96 -16.38 7.47
C LYS A 72 -12.37 -17.75 7.18
N ASN A 73 -11.17 -17.87 6.60
CA ASN A 73 -10.46 -19.14 6.46
C ASN A 73 -9.70 -19.47 7.76
N ARG A 74 -10.46 -19.86 8.80
CA ARG A 74 -9.92 -20.17 10.13
C ARG A 74 -8.94 -21.32 10.15
N LEU A 75 -9.19 -22.35 9.34
CA LEU A 75 -8.29 -23.50 9.25
C LEU A 75 -6.96 -23.12 8.63
N GLY A 76 -6.99 -22.40 7.50
CA GLY A 76 -5.77 -21.92 6.84
C GLY A 76 -4.93 -21.05 7.77
N LEU A 77 -5.56 -20.09 8.44
CA LEU A 77 -4.87 -19.23 9.43
C LEU A 77 -4.31 -20.04 10.60
N ALA A 78 -5.06 -21.02 11.14
CA ALA A 78 -4.60 -21.86 12.24
C ALA A 78 -3.36 -22.68 11.86
N LEU A 79 -3.33 -23.26 10.66
CA LEU A 79 -2.18 -24.01 10.14
C LEU A 79 -0.93 -23.12 10.01
N MET A 80 -1.10 -21.86 9.57
CA MET A 80 -0.01 -20.89 9.49
C MET A 80 0.50 -20.51 10.88
N LEU A 81 -0.40 -20.26 11.83
CA LEU A 81 -0.06 -19.89 13.20
C LEU A 81 0.62 -21.05 13.97
N GLU A 82 0.16 -22.28 13.81
CA GLU A 82 0.73 -23.47 14.45
C GLU A 82 2.26 -23.56 14.20
N SER A 83 2.65 -23.61 12.93
CA SER A 83 4.07 -23.75 12.58
C SER A 83 4.89 -22.50 12.92
N HIS A 84 4.29 -21.30 12.87
CA HIS A 84 4.93 -20.08 13.28
C HIS A 84 5.21 -20.07 14.79
N LEU A 85 4.24 -20.51 15.60
CA LEU A 85 4.40 -20.65 17.06
C LEU A 85 5.48 -21.68 17.42
N ASP A 86 5.52 -22.81 16.70
CA ASP A 86 6.54 -23.84 16.91
C ASP A 86 7.94 -23.33 16.63
N GLU A 87 8.14 -22.66 15.46
CA GLU A 87 9.42 -22.05 15.08
C GLU A 87 9.91 -21.05 16.15
N TRP A 88 9.01 -20.17 16.63
CA TRP A 88 9.35 -19.18 17.64
C TRP A 88 9.51 -19.76 19.02
N ARG A 89 8.76 -20.82 19.36
CA ARG A 89 8.92 -21.56 20.62
C ARG A 89 10.33 -22.13 20.75
N GLU A 90 10.85 -22.71 19.67
CA GLU A 90 12.22 -23.25 19.67
C GLU A 90 13.28 -22.16 19.77
N LYS A 91 13.09 -21.03 19.08
CA LYS A 91 14.01 -19.89 19.15
C LYS A 91 14.04 -19.22 20.53
N LEU A 92 12.88 -19.00 21.13
CA LEU A 92 12.75 -18.27 22.38
C LEU A 92 13.05 -19.13 23.61
N LYS A 93 12.82 -20.44 23.55
CA LYS A 93 13.10 -21.38 24.64
C LYS A 93 13.87 -22.60 24.12
N PRO A 94 15.09 -22.42 23.63
CA PRO A 94 15.87 -23.54 23.13
C PRO A 94 16.21 -24.51 24.26
N THR A 95 16.44 -25.76 23.90
CA THR A 95 16.85 -26.84 24.80
C THR A 95 18.35 -27.15 24.67
N GLY A 96 18.91 -27.90 25.61
CA GLY A 96 20.33 -28.32 25.60
C GLY A 96 21.31 -27.17 25.63
N LEU A 97 22.43 -27.29 24.93
CA LEU A 97 23.51 -26.29 24.92
C LEU A 97 23.05 -24.92 24.39
N ARG A 98 22.08 -24.84 23.48
CA ARG A 98 21.53 -23.56 22.99
C ARG A 98 20.85 -22.75 24.08
N ALA A 99 20.32 -23.38 25.13
CA ALA A 99 19.72 -22.68 26.28
C ALA A 99 20.71 -21.77 26.97
N LEU A 100 21.96 -22.16 27.04
CA LEU A 100 23.04 -21.40 27.68
C LEU A 100 23.45 -20.14 26.89
N THR A 101 23.23 -20.15 25.58
CA THR A 101 23.62 -19.04 24.68
C THR A 101 22.47 -18.09 24.33
N THR A 102 21.30 -18.28 24.94
CA THR A 102 20.12 -17.46 24.69
C THR A 102 19.56 -16.90 26.00
N PRO A 103 20.25 -15.92 26.62
CA PRO A 103 19.81 -15.28 27.84
C PRO A 103 18.56 -14.38 27.61
N PRO A 104 17.88 -13.93 28.68
CA PRO A 104 16.62 -13.17 28.57
C PRO A 104 16.69 -11.90 27.71
N ASP A 105 17.79 -11.16 27.77
CA ASP A 105 18.04 -9.95 26.98
C ASP A 105 18.11 -10.26 25.47
N LYS A 106 18.79 -11.33 25.11
CA LYS A 106 18.84 -11.80 23.71
C LYS A 106 17.46 -12.24 23.21
N ARG A 107 16.68 -12.92 24.08
CA ARG A 107 15.29 -13.27 23.75
C ARG A 107 14.42 -12.04 23.55
N ALA A 108 14.56 -11.04 24.40
CA ALA A 108 13.83 -9.77 24.26
C ALA A 108 14.14 -9.07 22.93
N ALA A 109 15.42 -9.04 22.53
CA ALA A 109 15.83 -8.50 21.23
C ALA A 109 15.23 -9.28 20.05
N MET A 110 15.18 -10.62 20.14
CA MET A 110 14.55 -11.47 19.13
C MET A 110 13.04 -11.19 19.01
N ILE A 111 12.34 -11.01 20.13
CA ILE A 111 10.91 -10.67 20.15
C ILE A 111 10.67 -9.29 19.49
N GLY A 112 11.54 -8.31 19.78
CA GLY A 112 11.47 -7.01 19.09
C GLY A 112 11.63 -7.11 17.57
N GLY A 113 12.50 -8.01 17.10
CA GLY A 113 12.65 -8.31 15.67
C GLY A 113 11.40 -8.92 15.04
N LEU A 114 10.70 -9.80 15.76
CA LEU A 114 9.48 -10.46 15.28
C LEU A 114 8.37 -9.46 14.92
N SER A 115 8.19 -8.42 15.74
CA SER A 115 7.15 -7.41 15.54
C SER A 115 7.47 -6.41 14.40
N SER A 116 8.72 -6.39 13.90
CA SER A 116 9.17 -5.45 12.88
C SER A 116 9.12 -5.99 11.45
N THR A 117 8.85 -7.27 11.28
CA THR A 117 8.80 -7.96 9.97
C THR A 117 7.37 -8.40 9.65
N CYS A 118 7.07 -8.49 8.35
CA CYS A 118 5.79 -9.03 7.88
C CYS A 118 5.92 -9.51 6.44
N TYR A 119 5.65 -10.79 6.22
CA TYR A 119 5.73 -11.42 4.91
C TYR A 119 4.89 -10.68 3.84
N VAL A 120 3.64 -10.36 4.16
CA VAL A 120 2.74 -9.66 3.22
C VAL A 120 3.26 -8.26 2.89
N CYS A 121 3.72 -7.50 3.91
CA CYS A 121 4.28 -6.17 3.67
C CYS A 121 5.50 -6.22 2.76
N GLU A 122 6.41 -7.17 2.98
CA GLU A 122 7.64 -7.33 2.17
C GLU A 122 7.31 -7.70 0.73
N ARG A 123 6.41 -8.65 0.53
CA ARG A 123 5.97 -9.09 -0.80
C ARG A 123 5.23 -8.00 -1.55
N ALA A 124 4.26 -7.37 -0.91
CA ALA A 124 3.51 -6.26 -1.51
C ALA A 124 4.45 -5.10 -1.88
N ALA A 125 5.37 -4.72 -0.99
CA ALA A 125 6.34 -3.65 -1.26
C ALA A 125 7.23 -3.98 -2.45
N PHE A 126 7.75 -5.20 -2.55
CA PHE A 126 8.59 -5.63 -3.67
C PHE A 126 7.88 -5.48 -5.03
N HIS A 127 6.63 -5.96 -5.14
CA HIS A 127 5.86 -5.85 -6.38
C HIS A 127 5.42 -4.41 -6.65
N PHE A 128 5.10 -3.66 -5.60
CA PHE A 128 4.69 -2.27 -5.72
C PHE A 128 5.82 -1.36 -6.22
N GLU A 129 7.06 -1.60 -5.82
CA GLU A 129 8.21 -0.90 -6.38
C GLU A 129 8.29 -1.09 -7.91
N LYS A 130 8.10 -2.31 -8.40
CA LYS A 130 8.06 -2.61 -9.84
C LYS A 130 6.90 -1.91 -10.56
N MET A 131 5.75 -1.80 -9.91
CA MET A 131 4.59 -1.07 -10.46
C MET A 131 4.83 0.44 -10.53
N ASN A 132 5.47 1.05 -9.52
CA ASN A 132 5.89 2.46 -9.56
C ASN A 132 6.85 2.72 -10.73
N GLU A 133 7.87 1.87 -10.88
CA GLU A 133 8.81 1.95 -12.00
C GLU A 133 8.08 1.83 -13.33
N THR A 134 7.15 0.87 -13.45
CA THR A 134 6.37 0.64 -14.67
C THR A 134 5.50 1.85 -15.00
N ALA A 135 4.82 2.47 -14.03
CA ALA A 135 4.00 3.66 -14.26
C ALA A 135 4.82 4.83 -14.81
N VAL A 136 6.03 5.06 -14.28
CA VAL A 136 6.94 6.10 -14.77
C VAL A 136 7.42 5.79 -16.21
N ILE A 137 7.77 4.54 -16.50
CA ILE A 137 8.20 4.14 -17.84
C ILE A 137 7.06 4.28 -18.87
N LEU A 138 5.85 3.82 -18.52
CA LEU A 138 4.67 3.97 -19.39
C LEU A 138 4.36 5.44 -19.65
N TRP A 139 4.47 6.30 -18.63
CA TRP A 139 4.30 7.74 -18.80
C TRP A 139 5.34 8.32 -19.75
N ASP A 140 6.58 7.86 -19.70
CA ASP A 140 7.63 8.33 -20.61
C ASP A 140 7.44 7.86 -22.04
N THR A 141 7.09 6.60 -22.23
CA THR A 141 7.12 5.93 -23.53
C THR A 141 5.77 5.93 -24.27
N GLU A 142 4.63 5.99 -23.56
CA GLU A 142 3.32 5.81 -24.15
C GLU A 142 2.45 7.09 -24.06
N LYS A 143 2.06 7.64 -25.21
CA LYS A 143 1.17 8.81 -25.26
C LYS A 143 -0.18 8.54 -24.60
N GLN A 144 -0.77 7.37 -24.87
CA GLN A 144 -2.07 6.99 -24.29
C GLN A 144 -2.01 6.89 -22.77
N PHE A 145 -0.89 6.41 -22.20
CA PHE A 145 -0.74 6.37 -20.75
C PHE A 145 -0.61 7.77 -20.14
N ARG A 146 0.08 8.71 -20.81
CA ARG A 146 0.09 10.12 -20.37
C ARG A 146 -1.29 10.73 -20.31
N GLU A 147 -2.15 10.43 -21.29
CA GLU A 147 -3.55 10.89 -21.30
C GLU A 147 -4.34 10.31 -20.12
N LYS A 148 -4.18 9.01 -19.83
CA LYS A 148 -4.78 8.37 -18.65
C LYS A 148 -4.24 8.95 -17.34
N PHE A 149 -2.95 9.24 -17.29
CA PHE A 149 -2.30 9.84 -16.11
C PHE A 149 -2.86 11.24 -15.86
N ALA A 150 -2.98 12.08 -16.88
CA ALA A 150 -3.56 13.41 -16.77
C ALA A 150 -5.06 13.40 -16.40
N ALA A 151 -5.78 12.33 -16.73
CA ALA A 151 -7.19 12.15 -16.40
C ALA A 151 -7.45 11.64 -14.97
N GLN A 152 -6.39 11.35 -14.19
CA GLN A 152 -6.55 10.88 -12.80
C GLN A 152 -7.26 11.94 -11.96
N PRO A 153 -8.09 11.51 -10.96
CA PRO A 153 -8.68 12.46 -10.02
C PRO A 153 -7.62 13.15 -9.15
N TYR A 154 -6.62 12.42 -8.74
CA TYR A 154 -5.44 12.90 -8.01
C TYR A 154 -4.40 11.80 -7.83
N ILE A 155 -3.18 12.20 -7.43
CA ILE A 155 -2.18 11.32 -6.82
C ILE A 155 -2.03 11.74 -5.36
N CYS A 156 -2.16 10.80 -4.39
CA CYS A 156 -2.00 11.11 -2.98
C CYS A 156 -0.54 11.42 -2.61
N LEU A 157 -0.29 12.08 -1.49
CA LEU A 157 1.05 12.57 -1.13
C LEU A 157 2.10 11.47 -1.00
N GLU A 158 1.74 10.32 -0.46
CA GLU A 158 2.67 9.17 -0.37
C GLU A 158 3.09 8.66 -1.75
N HIS A 159 2.13 8.54 -2.68
CA HIS A 159 2.42 8.05 -4.03
C HIS A 159 3.04 9.13 -4.92
N TYR A 160 2.75 10.41 -4.70
CA TYR A 160 3.49 11.52 -5.30
C TYR A 160 4.99 11.38 -5.00
N LYS A 161 5.34 11.25 -3.72
CA LYS A 161 6.73 11.08 -3.29
C LYS A 161 7.40 9.90 -4.01
N LYS A 162 6.78 8.70 -3.98
CA LYS A 162 7.33 7.49 -4.61
C LYS A 162 7.53 7.68 -6.11
N LEU A 163 6.52 8.17 -6.83
CA LEU A 163 6.58 8.35 -8.28
C LEU A 163 7.66 9.38 -8.68
N VAL A 164 7.81 10.49 -7.93
CA VAL A 164 8.85 11.49 -8.16
C VAL A 164 10.24 10.90 -7.92
N GLU A 165 10.43 10.11 -6.86
CA GLU A 165 11.70 9.43 -6.57
C GLU A 165 12.09 8.46 -7.70
N TYR A 166 11.15 7.69 -8.25
CA TYR A 166 11.38 6.80 -9.40
C TYR A 166 11.64 7.57 -10.67
N ALA A 167 10.85 8.61 -10.95
CA ALA A 167 11.03 9.47 -12.12
C ALA A 167 12.42 10.13 -12.12
N LYS A 168 12.90 10.61 -10.98
CA LYS A 168 14.25 11.18 -10.83
C LYS A 168 15.36 10.18 -11.17
N LYS A 169 15.16 8.89 -10.85
CA LYS A 169 16.14 7.83 -11.13
C LYS A 169 16.14 7.37 -12.58
N ARG A 170 15.00 7.48 -13.28
CA ARG A 170 14.78 6.84 -14.58
C ARG A 170 14.68 7.79 -15.76
N LEU A 171 14.19 9.01 -15.55
CA LEU A 171 13.94 9.95 -16.62
C LEU A 171 15.15 10.86 -16.90
N SER A 172 15.29 11.31 -18.14
CA SER A 172 16.21 12.39 -18.48
C SER A 172 15.79 13.68 -17.76
N LYS A 173 16.71 14.63 -17.58
CA LYS A 173 16.43 15.92 -16.91
C LYS A 173 15.20 16.64 -17.49
N LYS A 174 15.07 16.65 -18.83
CA LYS A 174 13.93 17.27 -19.52
C LYS A 174 12.64 16.52 -19.20
N ARG A 175 12.63 15.19 -19.36
CA ARG A 175 11.44 14.36 -19.11
C ARG A 175 11.02 14.37 -17.63
N PHE A 176 11.99 14.45 -16.72
CA PHE A 176 11.70 14.59 -15.29
C PHE A 176 10.99 15.91 -14.97
N ALA A 177 11.40 17.03 -15.60
CA ALA A 177 10.72 18.31 -15.43
C ALA A 177 9.27 18.27 -15.98
N GLU A 178 9.05 17.63 -17.15
CA GLU A 178 7.72 17.44 -17.73
C GLU A 178 6.83 16.55 -16.85
N PHE A 179 7.38 15.45 -16.32
CA PHE A 179 6.67 14.56 -15.38
C PHE A 179 6.33 15.27 -14.08
N GLY A 180 7.29 16.04 -13.54
CA GLY A 180 7.09 16.85 -12.33
C GLY A 180 5.92 17.81 -12.49
N ALA A 181 5.87 18.57 -13.58
CA ALA A 181 4.75 19.48 -13.85
C ALA A 181 3.41 18.75 -13.92
N ALA A 182 3.36 17.58 -14.58
CA ALA A 182 2.13 16.81 -14.72
C ALA A 182 1.62 16.23 -13.38
N ILE A 183 2.52 15.71 -12.54
CA ILE A 183 2.12 15.16 -11.24
C ILE A 183 1.79 16.25 -10.22
N ASP A 184 2.50 17.41 -10.29
CA ASP A 184 2.21 18.59 -9.47
C ASP A 184 0.79 19.10 -9.74
N GLU A 185 0.41 19.24 -11.00
CA GLU A 185 -0.92 19.68 -11.40
C GLU A 185 -2.01 18.78 -10.82
N LEU A 186 -1.89 17.47 -10.95
CA LEU A 186 -2.86 16.50 -10.40
C LEU A 186 -2.94 16.57 -8.87
N THR A 187 -1.80 16.65 -8.21
CA THR A 187 -1.73 16.54 -6.76
C THR A 187 -2.15 17.84 -6.08
N PHE A 188 -1.63 18.99 -6.54
CA PHE A 188 -1.84 20.26 -5.86
C PHE A 188 -3.16 20.93 -6.21
N ASN A 189 -3.70 20.73 -7.43
CA ASN A 189 -5.07 21.18 -7.76
C ASN A 189 -6.10 20.46 -6.87
N TYR A 190 -5.92 19.14 -6.67
CA TYR A 190 -6.78 18.39 -5.76
C TYR A 190 -6.59 18.82 -4.31
N TYR A 191 -5.34 19.05 -3.87
CA TYR A 191 -5.04 19.53 -2.52
C TYR A 191 -5.74 20.84 -2.20
N ASP A 192 -5.67 21.81 -3.12
CA ASP A 192 -6.30 23.12 -2.92
C ASP A 192 -7.83 23.01 -2.87
N LYS A 193 -8.42 22.23 -3.77
CA LYS A 193 -9.86 21.95 -3.71
C LYS A 193 -10.26 21.28 -2.40
N LEU A 194 -9.55 20.25 -1.99
CA LEU A 194 -9.83 19.51 -0.75
C LEU A 194 -9.72 20.41 0.49
N ARG A 195 -8.74 21.30 0.51
CA ARG A 195 -8.58 22.29 1.57
C ARG A 195 -9.78 23.23 1.66
N GLU A 196 -10.30 23.70 0.54
CA GLU A 196 -11.52 24.53 0.54
C GLU A 196 -12.76 23.73 0.97
N ASP A 197 -12.89 22.47 0.54
CA ASP A 197 -13.97 21.59 0.98
C ASP A 197 -13.93 21.35 2.50
N VAL A 198 -12.75 21.15 3.09
CA VAL A 198 -12.59 21.03 4.56
C VAL A 198 -12.96 22.33 5.27
N LYS A 199 -12.56 23.48 4.74
CA LYS A 199 -12.99 24.78 5.30
C LYS A 199 -14.50 24.96 5.25
N TRP A 200 -15.11 24.53 4.14
CA TRP A 200 -16.57 24.59 4.00
C TRP A 200 -17.26 23.63 4.99
N PHE A 201 -16.75 22.42 5.14
CA PHE A 201 -17.21 21.48 6.16
C PHE A 201 -17.25 22.13 7.56
N ILE A 202 -16.17 22.82 7.95
CA ILE A 202 -16.10 23.52 9.25
C ILE A 202 -17.16 24.60 9.36
N LYS A 203 -17.36 25.40 8.29
CA LYS A 203 -18.36 26.49 8.29
C LYS A 203 -19.79 25.98 8.44
N LYS A 204 -20.09 24.78 7.98
CA LYS A 204 -21.43 24.15 8.11
C LYS A 204 -21.86 23.88 9.56
N PHE A 205 -20.96 24.00 10.53
CA PHE A 205 -21.29 23.94 11.96
C PHE A 205 -21.65 25.32 12.57
N ASP A 206 -21.63 26.38 11.76
CA ASP A 206 -22.09 27.70 12.11
C ASP A 206 -23.52 27.89 11.58
N TYR A 207 -24.48 28.20 12.48
CA TYR A 207 -25.91 28.37 12.17
C TYR A 207 -26.17 29.33 10.98
N ARG A 208 -25.25 30.26 10.70
CA ARG A 208 -25.38 31.22 9.60
C ARG A 208 -25.31 30.56 8.20
N TYR A 209 -24.82 29.32 8.14
CA TYR A 209 -24.64 28.59 6.91
C TYR A 209 -25.50 27.32 6.80
N ASP A 210 -26.47 27.13 7.74
CA ASP A 210 -27.32 25.92 7.80
C ASP A 210 -28.11 25.68 6.52
N GLU A 211 -28.68 26.75 5.94
CA GLU A 211 -29.49 26.69 4.73
C GLU A 211 -28.63 26.44 3.44
N GLU A 212 -27.34 26.63 3.51
CA GLU A 212 -26.47 26.50 2.33
C GLU A 212 -26.18 25.04 2.00
N PRO A 213 -26.02 24.66 0.70
CA PRO A 213 -25.75 23.28 0.33
C PRO A 213 -24.35 22.83 0.80
N TRP A 214 -24.24 21.57 1.18
CA TRP A 214 -22.94 20.97 1.53
C TRP A 214 -21.96 20.88 0.35
N GLY A 215 -22.47 20.77 -0.88
CA GLY A 215 -21.64 20.52 -2.04
C GLY A 215 -20.76 19.28 -1.85
N ASP A 216 -19.50 19.39 -2.28
CA ASP A 216 -18.50 18.32 -2.16
C ASP A 216 -17.87 18.23 -0.74
N ALA A 217 -18.29 19.09 0.21
CA ALA A 217 -17.65 19.13 1.53
C ALA A 217 -18.09 18.02 2.48
N LYS A 218 -19.19 17.33 2.19
CA LYS A 218 -19.81 16.37 3.11
C LYS A 218 -18.90 15.23 3.54
N ASP A 219 -18.02 14.77 2.64
CA ASP A 219 -17.03 13.72 2.87
C ASP A 219 -15.58 14.24 2.86
N ALA A 220 -15.40 15.56 3.02
CA ALA A 220 -14.09 16.21 2.91
C ALA A 220 -13.10 15.71 3.97
N VAL A 221 -13.56 15.35 5.16
CA VAL A 221 -12.71 14.84 6.25
C VAL A 221 -12.13 13.46 5.87
N GLU A 222 -12.97 12.55 5.39
CA GLU A 222 -12.57 11.22 4.96
C GLU A 222 -11.62 11.28 3.75
N ARG A 223 -11.90 12.17 2.79
CA ARG A 223 -11.02 12.40 1.64
C ARG A 223 -9.68 12.98 2.08
N ALA A 224 -9.67 13.91 3.04
CA ALA A 224 -8.43 14.48 3.56
C ALA A 224 -7.57 13.43 4.26
N ILE A 225 -8.17 12.56 5.09
CA ILE A 225 -7.47 11.45 5.73
C ILE A 225 -6.85 10.54 4.66
N LYS A 226 -7.62 10.10 3.66
CA LYS A 226 -7.12 9.24 2.57
C LYS A 226 -6.01 9.88 1.74
N PHE A 227 -6.07 11.20 1.55
CA PHE A 227 -5.07 11.92 0.76
C PHE A 227 -3.75 12.11 1.52
N LEU A 228 -3.83 12.35 2.83
CA LEU A 228 -2.69 12.65 3.70
C LEU A 228 -2.04 11.39 4.27
N SER A 229 -2.82 10.35 4.55
CA SER A 229 -2.33 9.15 5.20
C SER A 229 -1.79 8.13 4.19
N LYS A 230 -0.88 7.30 4.67
CA LYS A 230 -0.49 6.08 3.98
C LYS A 230 -1.66 5.08 4.05
N SER A 231 -2.12 4.62 2.89
CA SER A 231 -3.20 3.60 2.77
C SER A 231 -2.78 2.27 3.35
#